data_af1c344362872518599b0963d8c8fadb
#
_entry.id   af1c344362872518599b0963d8c8fadb
#
_cell.length_a   1.000
_cell.length_b   1.000
_cell.length_c   1.000
_cell.angle_alpha   90.00
_cell.angle_beta   90.00
_cell.angle_gamma   90.00
#
_symmetry.space_group_name_H-M   'P 1'
#
loop_
_entity.id
_entity.type
_entity.pdbx_description
1 polymer ?
#
loop_
_entity_poly.entity_id
_entity_poly.type
_entity_poly.pdbx_seq_one_letter_code
_entity_poly.pdbx_strand_id
1 'polypeptide(L)'
;VDDENVLLKDYCGISKDGTYEIEYEDIYGNSYTEQFTLEDFFGDYSAQIQYSTTEKTKEDVVATIEGVSENAQISLKKTDDTGESSTDDSENKEDTSDAYTISWNKQKSKATIVFHKNANITFELTIPGAAEQKTVDYNVTVENMDKDAPKDAKVYWRFLENGEVQEGNTLDISNLEDQSTTDGIEVWIASESEDLYAANGKELKHTFLYSENMERSYTFEYSDECGNEGAPITVTLPDELNMKPYEAPVEEEGAYEKDTTPPEVVAEVYAVYDRLA
;
A
#
# COMPACT_ATOMS: atom_id res chain seq x y z
N VAL A 1 2.50 -2.40 -40.73
CA VAL A 1 2.98 -2.45 -42.12
C VAL A 1 3.04 -1.02 -42.59
N ASP A 2 4.22 -0.44 -42.60
CA ASP A 2 4.45 0.86 -43.21
C ASP A 2 4.57 0.59 -44.73
N ASP A 3 3.57 1.00 -45.52
CA ASP A 3 3.49 0.86 -46.97
C ASP A 3 4.50 1.81 -47.69
N GLU A 4 5.76 1.83 -47.27
CA GLU A 4 6.81 2.52 -48.00
C GLU A 4 7.49 1.56 -48.99
N ASN A 5 7.10 1.65 -50.25
CA ASN A 5 7.81 0.98 -51.34
C ASN A 5 9.21 1.58 -51.48
N VAL A 6 10.22 0.85 -51.06
CA VAL A 6 11.64 1.26 -51.25
C VAL A 6 12.20 0.56 -52.46
N LEU A 7 12.64 1.34 -53.45
CA LEU A 7 13.28 0.80 -54.62
C LEU A 7 14.70 0.34 -54.25
N LEU A 8 14.96 -0.97 -54.27
CA LEU A 8 16.30 -1.51 -54.02
C LEU A 8 17.22 -1.16 -55.17
N LYS A 9 18.24 -0.35 -54.92
CA LYS A 9 19.39 -0.14 -55.79
C LYS A 9 20.62 -0.69 -55.10
N ASP A 10 21.14 -1.79 -55.56
CA ASP A 10 22.30 -2.51 -55.08
C ASP A 10 22.14 -3.17 -53.72
N TYR A 11 21.83 -2.41 -52.65
CA TYR A 11 21.40 -2.92 -51.34
C TYR A 11 20.57 -1.88 -50.58
N CYS A 12 19.70 -2.34 -49.73
CA CYS A 12 18.87 -1.53 -48.84
C CYS A 12 19.13 -1.93 -47.39
N GLY A 13 19.35 -0.94 -46.52
CA GLY A 13 19.50 -1.17 -45.09
C GLY A 13 18.14 -1.30 -44.43
N ILE A 14 17.92 -2.38 -43.70
CA ILE A 14 16.76 -2.57 -42.81
C ILE A 14 17.19 -2.18 -41.40
N SER A 15 16.38 -1.40 -40.70
CA SER A 15 16.71 -0.81 -39.39
C SER A 15 15.79 -1.21 -38.25
N LYS A 16 14.79 -2.05 -38.48
CA LYS A 16 13.88 -2.54 -37.46
C LYS A 16 13.32 -3.92 -37.80
N ASP A 17 12.85 -4.65 -36.83
CA ASP A 17 12.14 -5.92 -37.00
C ASP A 17 10.80 -5.70 -37.69
N GLY A 18 10.32 -6.71 -38.40
CA GLY A 18 9.07 -6.68 -39.14
C GLY A 18 9.04 -7.66 -40.30
N THR A 19 7.93 -7.72 -41.00
CA THR A 19 7.74 -8.50 -42.22
C THR A 19 7.98 -7.60 -43.40
N TYR A 20 8.85 -8.05 -44.29
CA TYR A 20 9.29 -7.31 -45.46
C TYR A 20 8.91 -8.10 -46.71
N GLU A 21 8.56 -7.38 -47.75
CA GLU A 21 8.23 -7.91 -49.05
C GLU A 21 9.21 -7.28 -50.08
N ILE A 22 9.83 -8.13 -50.85
CA ILE A 22 10.73 -7.70 -51.93
C ILE A 22 10.07 -8.05 -53.27
N GLU A 23 9.80 -7.04 -54.05
CA GLU A 23 9.40 -7.20 -55.45
C GLU A 23 10.63 -6.98 -56.36
N TYR A 24 10.88 -7.91 -57.25
CA TYR A 24 11.98 -7.80 -58.21
C TYR A 24 11.52 -8.30 -59.56
N GLU A 25 12.20 -7.77 -60.61
CA GLU A 25 11.91 -8.09 -62.01
C GLU A 25 13.14 -8.72 -62.64
N ASP A 26 12.93 -9.77 -63.42
CA ASP A 26 14.01 -10.37 -64.20
C ASP A 26 14.27 -9.56 -65.50
N ILE A 27 15.32 -9.92 -66.20
CA ILE A 27 15.72 -9.25 -67.44
C ILE A 27 14.69 -9.41 -68.58
N TYR A 28 13.67 -10.24 -68.41
CA TYR A 28 12.62 -10.49 -69.38
C TYR A 28 11.34 -9.76 -69.03
N GLY A 29 11.31 -9.01 -67.90
CA GLY A 29 10.17 -8.26 -67.43
C GLY A 29 9.16 -9.12 -66.62
N ASN A 30 9.55 -10.28 -66.09
CA ASN A 30 8.73 -11.03 -65.20
C ASN A 30 8.93 -10.54 -63.76
N SER A 31 7.83 -10.22 -63.07
CA SER A 31 7.85 -9.77 -61.67
C SER A 31 7.73 -10.94 -60.71
N TYR A 32 8.48 -10.88 -59.65
CA TYR A 32 8.49 -11.84 -58.56
C TYR A 32 8.36 -11.10 -57.23
N THR A 33 7.73 -11.75 -56.25
CA THR A 33 7.55 -11.25 -54.88
C THR A 33 8.08 -12.29 -53.91
N GLU A 34 8.96 -11.88 -53.01
CA GLU A 34 9.43 -12.70 -51.90
C GLU A 34 9.14 -11.99 -50.58
N GLN A 35 8.69 -12.74 -49.60
CA GLN A 35 8.39 -12.23 -48.27
C GLN A 35 9.32 -12.88 -47.25
N PHE A 36 9.88 -12.08 -46.33
CA PHE A 36 10.64 -12.57 -45.21
C PHE A 36 10.36 -11.75 -43.96
N THR A 37 10.52 -12.38 -42.78
CA THR A 37 10.30 -11.74 -41.50
C THR A 37 11.62 -11.70 -40.72
N LEU A 38 11.90 -10.55 -40.13
CA LEU A 38 12.94 -10.38 -39.12
C LEU A 38 12.24 -10.27 -37.77
N GLU A 39 12.53 -11.21 -36.89
CA GLU A 39 12.04 -11.22 -35.51
C GLU A 39 13.25 -11.20 -34.57
N ASP A 40 13.25 -10.28 -33.61
CA ASP A 40 14.36 -10.08 -32.64
C ASP A 40 15.75 -9.84 -33.27
N PHE A 41 15.80 -9.52 -34.55
CA PHE A 41 17.06 -9.27 -35.23
C PHE A 41 17.75 -8.00 -34.68
N PHE A 42 16.98 -6.94 -34.48
CA PHE A 42 17.44 -5.71 -33.82
C PHE A 42 17.27 -5.75 -32.31
N GLY A 43 16.37 -6.60 -31.82
CA GLY A 43 16.10 -6.87 -30.41
C GLY A 43 15.05 -5.94 -29.78
N ASP A 44 14.04 -6.51 -29.16
CA ASP A 44 13.12 -5.80 -28.26
C ASP A 44 13.69 -5.80 -26.84
N TYR A 45 14.35 -4.72 -26.45
CA TYR A 45 14.94 -4.54 -25.12
C TYR A 45 13.93 -4.13 -24.05
N SER A 46 12.66 -4.48 -24.23
CA SER A 46 11.63 -4.26 -23.20
C SER A 46 11.60 -5.41 -22.20
N ALA A 47 11.23 -5.07 -20.95
CA ALA A 47 10.92 -6.04 -19.91
C ALA A 47 9.61 -5.69 -19.24
N GLN A 48 8.88 -6.72 -18.81
CA GLN A 48 7.68 -6.58 -17.98
C GLN A 48 8.05 -6.81 -16.52
N ILE A 49 7.61 -5.90 -15.65
CA ILE A 49 7.77 -6.03 -14.21
C ILE A 49 6.38 -6.12 -13.60
N GLN A 50 6.16 -7.14 -12.75
CA GLN A 50 4.90 -7.37 -12.06
C GLN A 50 5.17 -7.60 -10.58
N TYR A 51 4.31 -7.05 -9.71
CA TYR A 51 4.38 -7.19 -8.26
C TYR A 51 3.16 -7.93 -7.74
N SER A 52 3.33 -8.72 -6.67
CA SER A 52 2.22 -9.37 -5.97
C SER A 52 1.28 -8.36 -5.32
N THR A 53 1.83 -7.25 -4.84
CA THR A 53 1.09 -6.10 -4.31
C THR A 53 1.92 -4.83 -4.43
N THR A 54 1.25 -3.69 -4.56
CA THR A 54 1.81 -2.33 -4.46
C THR A 54 1.24 -1.56 -3.27
N GLU A 55 0.31 -2.17 -2.52
CA GLU A 55 -0.25 -1.63 -1.30
C GLU A 55 0.69 -1.90 -0.12
N LYS A 56 0.62 -1.08 0.92
CA LYS A 56 1.39 -1.31 2.16
C LYS A 56 1.11 -2.68 2.73
N THR A 57 2.15 -3.38 3.17
CA THR A 57 2.03 -4.75 3.67
C THR A 57 3.16 -5.13 4.63
N LYS A 58 2.87 -6.00 5.58
CA LYS A 58 3.89 -6.67 6.41
C LYS A 58 4.40 -7.97 5.80
N GLU A 59 3.74 -8.45 4.77
CA GLU A 59 4.12 -9.70 4.09
C GLU A 59 5.25 -9.47 3.09
N ASP A 60 5.93 -10.55 2.72
CA ASP A 60 6.92 -10.52 1.66
C ASP A 60 6.29 -10.13 0.33
N VAL A 61 6.96 -9.28 -0.43
CA VAL A 61 6.51 -8.87 -1.76
C VAL A 61 7.24 -9.69 -2.81
N VAL A 62 6.47 -10.31 -3.71
CA VAL A 62 7.02 -11.03 -4.84
C VAL A 62 6.97 -10.13 -6.07
N ALA A 63 8.11 -9.94 -6.71
CA ALA A 63 8.21 -9.29 -8.02
C ALA A 63 8.70 -10.27 -9.09
N THR A 64 8.28 -10.06 -10.33
CA THR A 64 8.83 -10.77 -11.48
C THR A 64 9.30 -9.77 -12.50
N ILE A 65 10.45 -10.03 -13.13
CA ILE A 65 10.92 -9.32 -14.31
C ILE A 65 11.12 -10.33 -15.43
N GLU A 66 10.59 -10.04 -16.61
CA GLU A 66 10.63 -10.91 -17.77
C GLU A 66 10.88 -10.09 -19.04
N GLY A 67 11.89 -10.47 -19.81
CA GLY A 67 12.17 -9.84 -21.12
C GLY A 67 11.06 -10.19 -22.11
N VAL A 68 10.66 -9.21 -22.92
CA VAL A 68 9.58 -9.38 -23.91
C VAL A 68 10.05 -10.22 -25.10
N SER A 69 11.28 -10.05 -25.53
CA SER A 69 11.88 -10.83 -26.61
C SER A 69 12.16 -12.28 -26.19
N GLU A 70 11.90 -13.26 -27.06
CA GLU A 70 12.14 -14.68 -26.78
C GLU A 70 13.60 -14.99 -26.42
N ASN A 71 14.54 -14.23 -27.00
CA ASN A 71 15.98 -14.36 -26.77
C ASN A 71 16.51 -13.45 -25.67
N ALA A 72 15.63 -12.70 -24.99
CA ALA A 72 16.05 -11.81 -23.93
C ALA A 72 16.74 -12.57 -22.81
N GLN A 73 17.84 -12.02 -22.32
CA GLN A 73 18.53 -12.49 -21.11
C GLN A 73 18.59 -11.37 -20.09
N ILE A 74 18.27 -11.71 -18.86
CA ILE A 74 18.30 -10.81 -17.73
C ILE A 74 19.41 -11.26 -16.80
N SER A 75 20.20 -10.33 -16.32
CA SER A 75 21.23 -10.57 -15.30
C SER A 75 21.15 -9.53 -14.19
N LEU A 76 21.58 -9.91 -13.01
CA LEU A 76 21.68 -8.98 -11.88
C LEU A 76 22.86 -8.03 -12.13
N LYS A 77 22.57 -6.71 -12.11
CA LYS A 77 23.63 -5.71 -12.14
C LYS A 77 24.21 -5.57 -10.74
N LYS A 78 25.50 -5.86 -10.59
CA LYS A 78 26.19 -5.67 -9.31
C LYS A 78 26.19 -4.19 -8.97
N THR A 79 25.52 -3.82 -7.88
CA THR A 79 25.72 -2.53 -7.23
C THR A 79 26.86 -2.67 -6.25
N ASP A 80 27.77 -1.70 -6.23
CA ASP A 80 28.97 -1.69 -5.35
C ASP A 80 28.63 -1.51 -3.86
N ASP A 81 27.36 -1.63 -3.46
CA ASP A 81 26.92 -1.40 -2.09
C ASP A 81 26.50 -2.73 -1.42
N THR A 82 27.45 -3.25 -0.66
CA THR A 82 27.31 -4.21 0.44
C THR A 82 26.46 -5.47 0.23
N GLY A 83 26.90 -6.36 -0.64
CA GLY A 83 26.42 -7.73 -0.66
C GLY A 83 27.49 -8.65 -1.24
N GLU A 84 28.03 -9.57 -0.46
CA GLU A 84 29.03 -10.54 -0.90
C GLU A 84 28.52 -11.32 -2.10
N SER A 85 29.05 -10.98 -3.28
CA SER A 85 28.81 -11.72 -4.50
C SER A 85 29.70 -12.97 -4.54
N SER A 86 29.12 -14.13 -4.35
CA SER A 86 29.77 -15.38 -4.70
C SER A 86 29.66 -15.62 -6.22
N THR A 87 30.75 -15.36 -6.92
CA THR A 87 30.95 -15.88 -8.29
C THR A 87 31.18 -17.39 -8.20
N ASP A 88 30.16 -18.15 -8.48
CA ASP A 88 30.31 -19.58 -8.78
C ASP A 88 29.33 -19.97 -9.88
N ASP A 89 29.88 -20.47 -10.97
CA ASP A 89 29.20 -20.83 -12.23
C ASP A 89 28.40 -22.17 -12.14
N SER A 90 27.66 -22.37 -11.05
CA SER A 90 26.79 -23.55 -10.98
C SER A 90 25.35 -23.18 -11.36
N GLU A 91 24.85 -23.84 -12.38
CA GLU A 91 23.47 -23.81 -12.86
C GLU A 91 22.47 -23.98 -11.70
N ASN A 92 21.58 -22.98 -11.48
CA ASN A 92 20.51 -22.93 -10.46
C ASN A 92 20.89 -22.45 -9.04
N LYS A 93 21.79 -21.49 -8.89
CA LYS A 93 21.99 -20.87 -7.57
C LYS A 93 21.00 -19.73 -7.36
N GLU A 94 20.29 -19.77 -6.23
CA GLU A 94 19.51 -18.63 -5.75
C GLU A 94 20.49 -17.54 -5.29
N ASP A 95 20.40 -16.34 -5.88
CA ASP A 95 21.08 -15.16 -5.38
C ASP A 95 20.35 -14.69 -4.13
N THR A 96 20.95 -14.83 -2.98
CA THR A 96 20.32 -14.47 -1.70
C THR A 96 21.05 -13.32 -1.03
N SER A 97 20.26 -12.39 -0.53
CA SER A 97 20.69 -11.37 0.43
C SER A 97 19.71 -11.37 1.60
N ASP A 98 20.02 -10.67 2.67
CA ASP A 98 19.08 -10.50 3.79
C ASP A 98 17.80 -9.75 3.38
N ALA A 99 17.83 -9.04 2.24
CA ALA A 99 16.72 -8.24 1.76
C ALA A 99 15.87 -8.96 0.73
N TYR A 100 16.42 -9.90 -0.02
CA TYR A 100 15.70 -10.58 -1.09
C TYR A 100 16.30 -11.94 -1.46
N THR A 101 15.48 -12.75 -2.14
CA THR A 101 15.91 -14.01 -2.78
C THR A 101 15.49 -13.97 -4.25
N ILE A 102 16.41 -14.31 -5.17
CA ILE A 102 16.14 -14.34 -6.62
C ILE A 102 16.20 -15.77 -7.12
N SER A 103 15.19 -16.18 -7.87
CA SER A 103 15.16 -17.42 -8.61
C SER A 103 15.00 -17.17 -10.11
N TRP A 104 15.71 -17.95 -10.92
CA TRP A 104 15.81 -17.78 -12.37
C TRP A 104 15.10 -18.89 -13.13
N ASN A 105 14.52 -18.58 -14.29
CA ASN A 105 14.17 -19.61 -15.25
C ASN A 105 15.46 -20.13 -15.94
N LYS A 106 15.36 -21.29 -16.63
CA LYS A 106 16.52 -21.92 -17.28
C LYS A 106 17.18 -21.05 -18.36
N GLN A 107 16.38 -20.26 -19.05
CA GLN A 107 16.85 -19.37 -20.13
C GLN A 107 17.40 -18.04 -19.62
N LYS A 108 17.26 -17.75 -18.32
CA LYS A 108 17.55 -16.44 -17.71
C LYS A 108 16.80 -15.27 -18.37
N SER A 109 15.67 -15.54 -19.00
CA SER A 109 14.78 -14.52 -19.56
C SER A 109 13.79 -13.97 -18.53
N LYS A 110 13.67 -14.63 -17.38
CA LYS A 110 12.77 -14.27 -16.29
C LYS A 110 13.43 -14.51 -14.94
N ALA A 111 13.30 -13.52 -14.05
CA ALA A 111 13.63 -13.62 -12.65
C ALA A 111 12.37 -13.45 -11.78
N THR A 112 12.25 -14.25 -10.73
CA THR A 112 11.28 -14.08 -9.65
C THR A 112 12.03 -13.70 -8.39
N ILE A 113 11.66 -12.57 -7.81
CA ILE A 113 12.31 -11.97 -6.65
C ILE A 113 11.32 -12.00 -5.49
N VAL A 114 11.72 -12.57 -4.36
CA VAL A 114 10.99 -12.47 -3.09
C VAL A 114 11.71 -11.45 -2.24
N PHE A 115 11.09 -10.33 -1.99
CA PHE A 115 11.60 -9.29 -1.10
C PHE A 115 11.17 -9.57 0.32
N HIS A 116 12.14 -9.59 1.24
CA HIS A 116 11.94 -9.74 2.68
C HIS A 116 12.01 -8.39 3.40
N LYS A 117 12.59 -7.39 2.75
CA LYS A 117 12.70 -5.98 3.18
C LYS A 117 12.58 -5.07 1.96
N ASN A 118 12.28 -3.79 2.22
CA ASN A 118 12.33 -2.76 1.19
C ASN A 118 13.72 -2.71 0.55
N ALA A 119 13.79 -2.78 -0.76
CA ALA A 119 15.03 -2.78 -1.53
C ALA A 119 14.81 -2.36 -2.97
N ASN A 120 15.89 -1.96 -3.63
CA ASN A 120 15.94 -1.65 -5.05
C ASN A 120 17.03 -2.51 -5.71
N ILE A 121 16.65 -3.24 -6.74
CA ILE A 121 17.54 -4.15 -7.47
C ILE A 121 17.56 -3.74 -8.92
N THR A 122 18.77 -3.58 -9.49
CA THR A 122 18.95 -3.27 -10.90
C THR A 122 19.29 -4.54 -11.67
N PHE A 123 18.56 -4.78 -12.74
CA PHE A 123 18.78 -5.83 -13.69
C PHE A 123 19.26 -5.25 -15.02
N GLU A 124 20.15 -5.96 -15.68
CA GLU A 124 20.53 -5.71 -17.06
C GLU A 124 19.79 -6.69 -17.98
N LEU A 125 19.18 -6.14 -19.03
CA LEU A 125 18.59 -6.92 -20.12
C LEU A 125 19.48 -6.84 -21.36
N THR A 126 19.80 -8.00 -21.93
CA THR A 126 20.53 -8.14 -23.19
C THR A 126 19.77 -9.09 -24.11
N ILE A 127 20.02 -8.97 -25.43
CA ILE A 127 19.51 -9.90 -26.43
C ILE A 127 20.69 -10.48 -27.21
N PRO A 128 21.14 -11.69 -26.86
CA PRO A 128 22.22 -12.36 -27.56
C PRO A 128 21.88 -12.57 -29.03
N GLY A 129 22.78 -12.18 -29.91
CA GLY A 129 22.64 -12.34 -31.37
C GLY A 129 21.86 -11.21 -32.06
N ALA A 130 21.31 -10.25 -31.34
CA ALA A 130 20.73 -9.06 -31.94
C ALA A 130 21.78 -8.28 -32.75
N ALA A 131 21.37 -7.69 -33.86
CA ALA A 131 22.26 -6.88 -34.70
C ALA A 131 22.75 -5.62 -33.97
N GLU A 132 21.91 -5.02 -33.16
CA GLU A 132 22.25 -3.97 -32.21
C GLU A 132 22.55 -4.58 -30.84
N GLN A 133 23.82 -4.56 -30.46
CA GLN A 133 24.24 -5.05 -29.14
C GLN A 133 24.23 -3.90 -28.16
N LYS A 134 23.24 -3.90 -27.25
CA LYS A 134 23.13 -2.95 -26.13
C LYS A 134 22.67 -3.65 -24.86
N THR A 135 22.85 -2.98 -23.77
CA THR A 135 22.33 -3.36 -22.46
C THR A 135 21.36 -2.30 -21.98
N VAL A 136 20.21 -2.70 -21.46
CA VAL A 136 19.22 -1.80 -20.88
C VAL A 136 19.00 -2.17 -19.43
N ASP A 137 19.10 -1.16 -18.56
CA ASP A 137 18.91 -1.35 -17.12
C ASP A 137 17.43 -1.24 -16.74
N TYR A 138 17.00 -2.12 -15.83
CA TYR A 138 15.69 -2.14 -15.21
C TYR A 138 15.80 -2.16 -13.71
N ASN A 139 15.06 -1.29 -13.03
CA ASN A 139 14.98 -1.27 -11.58
C ASN A 139 13.70 -1.97 -11.11
N VAL A 140 13.87 -2.94 -10.21
CA VAL A 140 12.77 -3.58 -9.46
C VAL A 140 12.85 -3.07 -8.03
N THR A 141 11.88 -2.23 -7.64
CA THR A 141 11.90 -1.51 -6.37
C THR A 141 10.69 -1.89 -5.53
N VAL A 142 10.93 -2.19 -4.26
CA VAL A 142 9.90 -2.40 -3.23
C VAL A 142 10.16 -1.43 -2.09
N GLU A 143 9.16 -0.59 -1.78
CA GLU A 143 9.21 0.44 -0.72
C GLU A 143 7.95 0.41 0.16
N ASN A 144 7.05 -0.53 -0.11
CA ASN A 144 5.73 -0.61 0.51
C ASN A 144 5.63 -1.65 1.63
N MET A 145 6.75 -2.26 2.06
CA MET A 145 6.76 -3.16 3.20
C MET A 145 7.01 -2.41 4.49
N ASP A 146 6.19 -2.72 5.49
CA ASP A 146 6.38 -2.33 6.86
C ASP A 146 6.18 -3.55 7.77
N LYS A 147 7.23 -3.99 8.42
CA LYS A 147 7.25 -5.13 9.35
C LYS A 147 7.54 -4.72 10.78
N ASP A 148 7.71 -3.43 11.01
CA ASP A 148 7.99 -2.90 12.34
C ASP A 148 6.67 -2.69 13.10
N ALA A 149 6.65 -3.10 14.35
CA ALA A 149 5.53 -2.79 15.23
C ALA A 149 5.56 -1.30 15.64
N PRO A 150 4.39 -0.68 15.88
CA PRO A 150 4.32 0.70 16.33
C PRO A 150 5.07 0.88 17.67
N LYS A 151 5.93 1.92 17.75
CA LYS A 151 6.89 2.07 18.86
C LYS A 151 6.50 3.16 19.86
N ASP A 152 5.84 4.21 19.44
CA ASP A 152 5.67 5.45 20.20
C ASP A 152 4.24 5.67 20.71
N ALA A 153 3.51 4.59 20.95
CA ALA A 153 2.17 4.69 21.52
C ALA A 153 2.22 5.21 22.95
N LYS A 154 1.49 6.29 23.20
CA LYS A 154 1.37 6.95 24.51
C LYS A 154 -0.06 6.91 24.99
N VAL A 155 -0.23 6.89 26.30
CA VAL A 155 -1.55 6.97 26.96
C VAL A 155 -1.86 8.42 27.26
N TYR A 156 -3.02 8.84 26.84
CA TYR A 156 -3.61 10.14 27.15
C TYR A 156 -4.86 9.93 27.98
N TRP A 157 -5.26 10.95 28.73
CA TRP A 157 -6.43 10.88 29.59
C TRP A 157 -7.08 12.24 29.76
N ARG A 158 -8.35 12.22 30.15
CA ARG A 158 -9.12 13.40 30.55
C ARG A 158 -10.21 13.03 31.52
N PHE A 159 -10.56 13.95 32.39
CA PHE A 159 -11.67 13.78 33.31
C PHE A 159 -13.02 13.94 32.64
N LEU A 160 -14.03 13.29 33.22
CA LEU A 160 -15.42 13.56 32.94
C LEU A 160 -16.03 14.33 34.13
N GLU A 161 -16.94 15.21 33.81
CA GLU A 161 -17.76 15.90 34.78
C GLU A 161 -19.22 15.83 34.33
N ASN A 162 -20.09 15.27 35.11
CA ASN A 162 -21.50 14.95 34.79
C ASN A 162 -21.63 14.06 33.52
N GLY A 163 -20.70 13.11 33.33
CA GLY A 163 -20.65 12.25 32.18
C GLY A 163 -20.15 12.91 30.88
N GLU A 164 -19.86 14.21 30.93
CA GLU A 164 -19.33 14.96 29.80
C GLU A 164 -17.79 15.12 29.88
N VAL A 165 -17.16 15.03 28.73
CA VAL A 165 -15.72 15.17 28.62
C VAL A 165 -15.29 16.60 28.85
N GLN A 166 -14.34 16.81 29.75
CA GLN A 166 -13.73 18.12 29.99
C GLN A 166 -12.60 18.38 29.00
N GLU A 167 -12.62 19.54 28.35
CA GLU A 167 -11.53 19.95 27.45
C GLU A 167 -10.26 20.27 28.24
N GLY A 168 -9.11 19.78 27.77
CA GLY A 168 -7.81 20.35 28.11
C GLY A 168 -6.80 19.46 28.85
N ASN A 169 -7.10 18.23 29.23
CA ASN A 169 -6.16 17.38 29.93
C ASN A 169 -5.71 16.19 29.07
N THR A 170 -4.74 16.44 28.19
CA THR A 170 -4.05 15.40 27.37
C THR A 170 -2.69 15.13 28.00
N LEU A 171 -2.65 14.76 29.27
CA LEU A 171 -1.39 14.51 29.97
C LEU A 171 -1.16 13.01 30.06
N ASP A 172 0.13 12.62 30.09
CA ASP A 172 0.55 11.27 30.40
C ASP A 172 -0.08 10.83 31.72
N ILE A 173 -0.65 9.61 31.76
CA ILE A 173 -1.35 9.08 32.93
C ILE A 173 -0.45 8.99 34.17
N SER A 174 0.87 8.98 34.01
CA SER A 174 1.83 9.05 35.11
C SER A 174 1.73 10.33 35.93
N ASN A 175 1.08 11.37 35.37
CA ASN A 175 0.86 12.66 36.03
C ASN A 175 -0.55 12.81 36.60
N LEU A 176 -1.29 11.71 36.75
CA LEU A 176 -2.62 11.72 37.38
C LEU A 176 -2.47 11.98 38.88
N GLU A 177 -2.41 13.25 39.25
CA GLU A 177 -2.45 13.66 40.65
C GLU A 177 -3.90 13.64 41.15
N ASP A 178 -4.09 13.52 42.48
CA ASP A 178 -5.36 13.49 43.18
C ASP A 178 -6.24 14.72 42.84
N GLN A 179 -7.05 14.57 41.81
CA GLN A 179 -8.07 15.55 41.43
C GLN A 179 -9.42 15.10 41.94
N SER A 180 -9.87 15.71 42.94
CA SER A 180 -10.85 15.23 43.90
C SER A 180 -12.31 15.21 43.49
N THR A 181 -12.71 15.33 42.21
CA THR A 181 -14.13 15.46 41.85
C THR A 181 -14.53 15.01 40.46
N THR A 182 -14.05 13.88 40.01
CA THR A 182 -14.48 13.32 38.71
C THR A 182 -15.44 12.17 38.88
N ASP A 183 -16.40 12.05 37.99
CA ASP A 183 -17.31 10.88 37.92
C ASP A 183 -16.81 9.84 36.90
N GLY A 184 -15.78 10.19 36.13
CA GLY A 184 -15.17 9.29 35.21
C GLY A 184 -13.84 9.80 34.60
N ILE A 185 -13.11 8.89 33.99
CA ILE A 185 -11.90 9.17 33.28
C ILE A 185 -11.97 8.48 31.91
N GLU A 186 -11.80 9.24 30.85
CA GLU A 186 -11.59 8.69 29.52
C GLU A 186 -10.09 8.59 29.29
N VAL A 187 -9.63 7.42 28.86
CA VAL A 187 -8.24 7.15 28.50
C VAL A 187 -8.17 6.68 27.06
N TRP A 188 -7.13 7.07 26.35
CA TRP A 188 -6.90 6.58 24.98
C TRP A 188 -5.42 6.47 24.68
N ILE A 189 -5.09 5.71 23.65
CA ILE A 189 -3.74 5.63 23.12
C ILE A 189 -3.65 6.32 21.76
N ALA A 190 -2.52 6.98 21.52
CA ALA A 190 -2.17 7.57 20.25
C ALA A 190 -0.65 7.55 20.05
N SER A 191 -0.19 7.60 18.81
CA SER A 191 1.21 7.80 18.43
C SER A 191 1.35 9.12 17.69
N GLU A 192 2.52 9.76 17.82
CA GLU A 192 2.87 10.96 17.07
C GLU A 192 3.47 10.62 15.70
N SER A 193 3.94 9.39 15.52
CA SER A 193 4.67 8.95 14.35
C SER A 193 3.79 8.22 13.33
N GLU A 194 2.69 7.61 13.75
CA GLU A 194 1.83 6.76 12.92
C GLU A 194 0.41 6.63 13.47
N ASP A 195 -0.51 6.22 12.61
CA ASP A 195 -1.88 5.92 13.00
C ASP A 195 -1.96 4.55 13.66
N LEU A 196 -2.68 4.48 14.79
CA LEU A 196 -2.94 3.24 15.51
C LEU A 196 -4.32 2.69 15.17
N TYR A 197 -4.43 1.37 15.09
CA TYR A 197 -5.65 0.63 14.83
C TYR A 197 -5.95 -0.32 15.99
N ALA A 198 -7.22 -0.43 16.34
CA ALA A 198 -7.67 -1.34 17.38
C ALA A 198 -7.45 -2.80 16.98
N ALA A 199 -6.92 -3.60 17.89
CA ALA A 199 -6.64 -5.01 17.67
C ALA A 199 -7.40 -5.91 18.66
N ASN A 200 -7.61 -7.17 18.28
CA ASN A 200 -8.17 -8.23 19.14
C ASN A 200 -9.52 -7.88 19.82
N GLY A 201 -10.34 -7.03 19.16
CA GLY A 201 -11.64 -6.62 19.68
C GLY A 201 -11.58 -5.61 20.82
N LYS A 202 -10.42 -5.02 21.07
CA LYS A 202 -10.24 -3.89 21.99
C LYS A 202 -10.46 -2.57 21.26
N GLU A 203 -10.74 -1.52 22.02
CA GLU A 203 -10.86 -0.16 21.49
C GLU A 203 -9.61 0.65 21.86
N LEU A 204 -9.26 1.66 21.05
CA LEU A 204 -8.15 2.59 21.33
C LEU A 204 -8.51 3.64 22.38
N LYS A 205 -9.75 3.61 22.85
CA LYS A 205 -10.32 4.50 23.84
C LYS A 205 -11.14 3.70 24.83
N HIS A 206 -11.04 4.04 26.13
CA HIS A 206 -11.81 3.42 27.20
C HIS A 206 -12.26 4.46 28.21
N THR A 207 -13.46 4.29 28.77
CA THR A 207 -14.00 5.18 29.81
C THR A 207 -14.23 4.40 31.10
N PHE A 208 -13.55 4.83 32.14
CA PHE A 208 -13.81 4.38 33.49
C PHE A 208 -14.88 5.29 34.11
N LEU A 209 -16.06 4.75 34.30
CA LEU A 209 -17.13 5.43 35.07
C LEU A 209 -17.17 4.89 36.49
N TYR A 210 -17.37 5.77 37.46
CA TYR A 210 -17.43 5.37 38.85
C TYR A 210 -18.61 4.41 39.10
N SER A 211 -18.28 3.30 39.71
CA SER A 211 -19.26 2.40 40.38
C SER A 211 -18.56 1.70 41.53
N GLU A 212 -19.32 1.19 42.51
CA GLU A 212 -18.77 0.54 43.72
C GLU A 212 -17.83 -0.65 43.40
N ASN A 213 -17.99 -1.28 42.22
CA ASN A 213 -17.22 -2.45 41.79
C ASN A 213 -16.62 -2.26 40.40
N MET A 214 -16.24 -1.02 40.02
CA MET A 214 -15.65 -0.74 38.72
C MET A 214 -14.32 -1.45 38.57
N GLU A 215 -14.07 -1.99 37.37
CA GLU A 215 -12.74 -2.37 36.98
C GLU A 215 -11.87 -1.11 36.85
N ARG A 216 -10.72 -1.11 37.49
CA ARG A 216 -9.79 0.03 37.50
C ARG A 216 -8.63 -0.17 36.51
N SER A 217 -8.69 -1.19 35.68
CA SER A 217 -7.63 -1.53 34.74
C SER A 217 -8.21 -1.83 33.36
N TYR A 218 -7.55 -1.32 32.33
CA TYR A 218 -7.87 -1.62 30.94
C TYR A 218 -6.59 -1.85 30.14
N THR A 219 -6.58 -2.84 29.27
CA THR A 219 -5.46 -3.16 28.41
C THR A 219 -5.82 -2.82 26.97
N PHE A 220 -5.04 -1.92 26.39
CA PHE A 220 -5.08 -1.58 24.98
C PHE A 220 -4.28 -2.60 24.19
N GLU A 221 -4.88 -3.13 23.14
CA GLU A 221 -4.23 -3.94 22.13
C GLU A 221 -4.43 -3.25 20.79
N TYR A 222 -3.34 -3.03 20.06
CA TYR A 222 -3.31 -2.20 18.89
C TYR A 222 -2.29 -2.66 17.86
N SER A 223 -2.45 -2.21 16.64
CA SER A 223 -1.54 -2.44 15.52
C SER A 223 -1.36 -1.15 14.71
N ASP A 224 -0.41 -1.18 13.78
CA ASP A 224 -0.30 -0.19 12.72
C ASP A 224 -1.26 -0.49 11.54
N GLU A 225 -1.14 0.29 10.45
CA GLU A 225 -1.90 0.12 9.22
C GLU A 225 -1.63 -1.23 8.53
N CYS A 226 -0.42 -1.78 8.67
CA CYS A 226 -0.02 -3.08 8.11
C CYS A 226 -0.45 -4.27 8.98
N GLY A 227 -0.97 -4.01 10.17
CA GLY A 227 -1.37 -5.02 11.15
C GLY A 227 -0.20 -5.59 11.93
N ASN A 228 0.93 -4.86 12.06
CA ASN A 228 1.97 -5.22 13.01
C ASN A 228 1.51 -4.84 14.41
N GLU A 229 1.45 -5.82 15.31
CA GLU A 229 0.91 -5.62 16.65
C GLU A 229 1.92 -4.90 17.53
N GLY A 230 1.48 -3.82 18.23
CA GLY A 230 2.23 -3.14 19.26
C GLY A 230 2.25 -3.93 20.57
N ALA A 231 3.18 -3.59 21.45
CA ALA A 231 3.19 -4.15 22.79
C ALA A 231 1.92 -3.68 23.56
N PRO A 232 1.12 -4.58 24.17
CA PRO A 232 -0.07 -4.19 24.89
C PRO A 232 0.22 -3.19 26.00
N ILE A 233 -0.62 -2.15 26.14
CA ILE A 233 -0.48 -1.13 27.16
C ILE A 233 -1.62 -1.27 28.18
N THR A 234 -1.27 -1.55 29.43
CA THR A 234 -2.24 -1.63 30.52
C THR A 234 -2.25 -0.35 31.33
N VAL A 235 -3.42 0.26 31.41
CA VAL A 235 -3.69 1.41 32.27
C VAL A 235 -4.37 0.92 33.52
N THR A 236 -3.86 1.33 34.70
CA THR A 236 -4.49 1.05 35.98
C THR A 236 -4.69 2.37 36.74
N LEU A 237 -5.91 2.67 37.10
CA LEU A 237 -6.23 3.86 37.89
C LEU A 237 -5.72 3.71 39.32
N PRO A 238 -5.08 4.76 39.89
CA PRO A 238 -4.61 4.76 41.28
C PRO A 238 -5.80 4.54 42.27
N ASP A 239 -5.56 3.83 43.34
CA ASP A 239 -6.58 3.58 44.39
C ASP A 239 -6.99 4.88 45.11
N GLU A 240 -6.06 5.82 45.21
CA GLU A 240 -6.27 7.13 45.86
C GLU A 240 -7.11 8.07 45.03
N LEU A 241 -7.37 7.74 43.75
CA LEU A 241 -8.21 8.58 42.91
C LEU A 241 -9.63 8.63 43.43
N ASN A 242 -10.03 9.79 43.95
CA ASN A 242 -11.33 10.04 44.54
C ASN A 242 -12.37 10.31 43.45
N MET A 243 -13.05 9.27 42.98
CA MET A 243 -14.14 9.36 42.02
C MET A 243 -15.49 9.46 42.72
N LYS A 244 -16.41 10.20 42.16
CA LYS A 244 -17.79 10.35 42.64
C LYS A 244 -18.76 9.57 41.75
N PRO A 245 -19.89 9.10 42.32
CA PRO A 245 -20.96 8.56 41.50
C PRO A 245 -21.43 9.60 40.49
N TYR A 246 -21.60 9.17 39.24
CA TYR A 246 -22.29 9.95 38.23
C TYR A 246 -23.76 10.01 38.61
N GLU A 247 -24.21 11.20 39.01
CA GLU A 247 -25.63 11.50 39.16
C GLU A 247 -26.14 11.98 37.80
N ALA A 248 -26.80 11.10 37.04
CA ALA A 248 -27.47 11.53 35.81
C ALA A 248 -28.38 12.73 36.17
N PRO A 249 -28.35 13.80 35.36
CA PRO A 249 -29.29 14.89 35.56
C PRO A 249 -30.68 14.27 35.69
N VAL A 250 -31.31 14.49 36.82
CA VAL A 250 -32.72 14.14 36.97
C VAL A 250 -33.39 14.99 35.89
N GLU A 251 -33.83 14.35 34.80
CA GLU A 251 -34.81 15.02 33.95
C GLU A 251 -35.92 15.38 34.91
N GLU A 252 -35.94 16.65 35.38
CA GLU A 252 -37.15 17.20 35.90
C GLU A 252 -38.13 16.87 34.78
N GLU A 253 -39.08 15.96 35.06
CA GLU A 253 -40.29 15.87 34.27
C GLU A 253 -40.86 17.28 34.35
N GLY A 254 -40.30 18.16 33.52
CA GLY A 254 -40.78 19.50 33.34
C GLY A 254 -42.23 19.25 32.99
N ALA A 255 -43.08 19.77 33.86
CA ALA A 255 -44.49 19.81 33.57
C ALA A 255 -44.59 20.42 32.16
N TYR A 256 -44.56 19.55 31.15
CA TYR A 256 -44.99 19.95 29.83
C TYR A 256 -46.41 20.46 30.05
N GLU A 257 -46.53 21.78 30.21
CA GLU A 257 -47.81 22.38 30.05
C GLU A 257 -48.30 21.89 28.71
N LYS A 258 -49.25 20.96 28.79
CA LYS A 258 -49.84 20.31 27.63
C LYS A 258 -50.31 21.44 26.75
N ASP A 259 -49.55 21.71 25.66
CA ASP A 259 -49.94 22.69 24.67
C ASP A 259 -51.32 22.30 24.15
N THR A 260 -52.32 22.99 24.64
CA THR A 260 -53.72 22.79 24.25
C THR A 260 -54.11 23.67 23.09
N THR A 261 -53.18 24.42 22.51
CA THR A 261 -53.42 25.24 21.34
C THR A 261 -53.52 24.35 20.10
N PRO A 262 -54.65 24.33 19.42
CA PRO A 262 -54.78 23.58 18.17
C PRO A 262 -53.78 24.14 17.15
N PRO A 263 -53.12 23.30 16.37
CA PRO A 263 -52.22 23.75 15.30
C PRO A 263 -53.01 24.64 14.32
N GLU A 264 -52.51 25.84 14.04
CA GLU A 264 -53.07 26.71 13.02
C GLU A 264 -52.71 26.12 11.66
N VAL A 265 -53.67 25.50 11.01
CA VAL A 265 -53.50 24.96 9.65
C VAL A 265 -53.69 26.07 8.64
N VAL A 266 -52.66 26.65 8.10
CA VAL A 266 -52.71 27.52 6.92
C VAL A 266 -52.70 26.64 5.67
N ALA A 267 -53.89 26.45 5.06
CA ALA A 267 -53.99 25.76 3.79
C ALA A 267 -53.83 26.77 2.65
N GLU A 268 -52.68 26.74 1.97
CA GLU A 268 -52.51 27.45 0.71
C GLU A 268 -52.98 26.56 -0.44
N VAL A 269 -54.05 27.00 -1.11
CA VAL A 269 -54.61 26.33 -2.30
C VAL A 269 -53.94 26.89 -3.54
N TYR A 270 -53.05 26.12 -4.14
CA TYR A 270 -52.50 26.43 -5.46
C TYR A 270 -53.41 25.93 -6.58
N ALA A 271 -53.98 26.85 -7.38
CA ALA A 271 -54.67 26.48 -8.60
C ALA A 271 -53.64 26.12 -9.68
N VAL A 272 -53.55 24.84 -10.03
CA VAL A 272 -52.77 24.40 -11.20
C VAL A 272 -53.62 24.63 -12.44
N TYR A 273 -53.26 25.62 -13.27
CA TYR A 273 -53.82 25.80 -14.59
C TYR A 273 -53.11 24.87 -15.56
N ASP A 274 -53.80 23.82 -15.94
CA ASP A 274 -53.40 22.98 -17.08
C ASP A 274 -53.65 23.75 -18.36
N ARG A 275 -52.60 24.23 -19.02
CA ARG A 275 -52.70 24.74 -20.39
C ARG A 275 -52.60 23.56 -21.36
N LEU A 276 -53.74 23.06 -21.77
CA LEU A 276 -53.84 22.28 -23.00
C LEU A 276 -53.68 23.23 -24.19
N ALA A 277 -52.64 22.98 -24.99
CA ALA A 277 -52.52 23.41 -26.38
C ALA A 277 -51.80 22.33 -27.17
#